data_50d55ad1aa3add682756fb714c3ec127
#
_entry.id   50d55ad1aa3add682756fb714c3ec127
#
_cell.length_a   1.000
_cell.length_b   1.000
_cell.length_c   1.000
_cell.angle_alpha   90.00
_cell.angle_beta   90.00
_cell.angle_gamma   90.00
#
_symmetry.space_group_name_H-M   'P 1'
#
loop_
_entity.id
_entity.type
_entity.pdbx_description
1 polymer ?
#
loop_
_entity_poly.entity_id
_entity_poly.type
_entity_poly.pdbx_seq_one_letter_code
_entity_poly.pdbx_strand_id
1 'polypeptide(L)'
;MHDSRSKHLDAVYRILRYLKSNPGKGLMFRSNGHLNVESYCDADWASCLDDRRYTSGYCVFVGGNLVSWRSKKQSVVSRSTAEAEYKAMSLVVSEVLWVRNLLTELNVLRNVPMRVWCDNKSAINIAYNPVQHDRTKHVEIDHFFIKEKLDSGIIELSHVNSGGQVADCLTKSLGVKECNVTCNKMGMIDIYHPS
;
A
#
# COMPACT_ATOMS: atom_id res chain seq x y z
N MET A 1 -2.58 -27.89 -7.52
CA MET A 1 -3.13 -27.15 -8.68
C MET A 1 -4.16 -28.06 -9.34
N HIS A 2 -5.45 -27.74 -9.23
CA HIS A 2 -6.52 -28.62 -9.73
C HIS A 2 -6.92 -28.39 -11.20
N ASP A 3 -6.49 -27.30 -11.82
CA ASP A 3 -6.79 -26.99 -13.23
C ASP A 3 -5.67 -26.10 -13.77
N SER A 4 -4.59 -26.72 -14.24
CA SER A 4 -3.44 -26.02 -14.81
C SER A 4 -3.72 -25.70 -16.28
N ARG A 5 -3.84 -24.41 -16.62
CA ARG A 5 -4.03 -23.92 -17.98
C ARG A 5 -2.75 -23.30 -18.52
N SER A 6 -2.61 -23.21 -19.84
CA SER A 6 -1.49 -22.54 -20.51
C SER A 6 -1.26 -21.12 -19.97
N LYS A 7 -2.31 -20.36 -19.69
CA LYS A 7 -2.25 -19.02 -19.10
C LYS A 7 -1.53 -18.99 -17.73
N HIS A 8 -1.65 -20.05 -16.93
CA HIS A 8 -0.93 -20.15 -15.66
C HIS A 8 0.56 -20.35 -15.87
N LEU A 9 0.94 -21.13 -16.89
CA LEU A 9 2.33 -21.32 -17.27
C LEU A 9 2.95 -20.03 -17.81
N ASP A 10 2.21 -19.26 -18.61
CA ASP A 10 2.65 -17.95 -19.10
C ASP A 10 2.92 -16.98 -17.95
N ALA A 11 2.08 -16.99 -16.90
CA ALA A 11 2.30 -16.20 -15.70
C ALA A 11 3.58 -16.62 -14.96
N VAL A 12 3.85 -17.92 -14.85
CA VAL A 12 5.09 -18.45 -14.25
C VAL A 12 6.31 -17.99 -15.06
N TYR A 13 6.27 -18.12 -16.40
CA TYR A 13 7.35 -17.66 -17.25
C TYR A 13 7.59 -16.15 -17.13
N ARG A 14 6.55 -15.35 -16.95
CA ARG A 14 6.68 -13.90 -16.73
C ARG A 14 7.45 -13.61 -15.43
N ILE A 15 7.14 -14.31 -14.36
CA ILE A 15 7.86 -14.19 -13.08
C ILE A 15 9.32 -14.61 -13.25
N LEU A 16 9.58 -15.75 -13.87
CA LEU A 16 10.94 -16.26 -14.08
C LEU A 16 11.78 -15.31 -14.96
N ARG A 17 11.18 -14.73 -16.01
CA ARG A 17 11.85 -13.72 -16.84
C ARG A 17 12.21 -12.47 -16.05
N TYR A 18 11.29 -11.98 -15.20
CA TYR A 18 11.55 -10.85 -14.31
C TYR A 18 12.72 -11.14 -13.36
N LEU A 19 12.71 -12.28 -12.68
CA LEU A 19 13.78 -12.68 -11.77
C LEU A 19 15.12 -12.85 -12.50
N LYS A 20 15.12 -13.47 -13.68
CA LYS A 20 16.31 -13.66 -14.50
C LYS A 20 16.91 -12.34 -15.01
N SER A 21 16.07 -11.34 -15.31
CA SER A 21 16.52 -10.04 -15.81
C SER A 21 17.05 -9.11 -14.71
N ASN A 22 16.81 -9.45 -13.44
CA ASN A 22 17.16 -8.57 -12.30
C ASN A 22 17.79 -9.36 -11.13
N PRO A 23 18.82 -10.18 -11.35
CA PRO A 23 19.37 -11.08 -10.33
C PRO A 23 20.03 -10.34 -9.16
N GLY A 24 20.47 -9.09 -9.39
CA GLY A 24 21.12 -8.25 -8.38
C GLY A 24 20.18 -7.25 -7.69
N LYS A 25 18.88 -7.22 -8.07
CA LYS A 25 17.94 -6.25 -7.49
C LYS A 25 17.50 -6.66 -6.10
N GLY A 26 17.68 -5.75 -5.14
CA GLY A 26 17.25 -5.93 -3.75
C GLY A 26 16.96 -4.60 -3.07
N LEU A 27 16.31 -4.66 -1.90
CA LEU A 27 16.07 -3.49 -1.06
C LEU A 27 17.36 -3.08 -0.36
N MET A 28 17.71 -1.80 -0.48
CA MET A 28 18.84 -1.23 0.23
C MET A 28 18.37 -0.42 1.42
N PHE A 29 18.83 -0.76 2.61
CA PHE A 29 18.59 -0.01 3.82
C PHE A 29 19.71 1.00 4.05
N ARG A 30 19.33 2.27 4.25
CA ARG A 30 20.27 3.38 4.44
C ARG A 30 19.91 4.16 5.71
N SER A 31 20.93 4.72 6.37
CA SER A 31 20.71 5.68 7.44
C SER A 31 20.40 7.05 6.84
N ASN A 32 19.17 7.52 6.98
CA ASN A 32 18.70 8.79 6.46
C ASN A 32 18.55 9.89 7.56
N GLY A 33 19.08 9.63 8.77
CA GLY A 33 19.09 10.58 9.88
C GLY A 33 17.73 10.81 10.54
N HIS A 34 16.69 10.07 10.16
CA HIS A 34 15.36 10.14 10.78
C HIS A 34 14.67 8.77 10.80
N LEU A 35 13.64 8.65 11.64
CA LEU A 35 12.80 7.46 11.78
C LEU A 35 11.31 7.80 11.56
N ASN A 36 11.01 8.81 10.74
CA ASN A 36 9.63 9.11 10.38
C ASN A 36 8.99 7.91 9.68
N VAL A 37 7.72 7.68 9.99
CA VAL A 37 6.92 6.62 9.37
C VAL A 37 6.07 7.23 8.27
N GLU A 38 6.20 6.71 7.07
CA GLU A 38 5.37 7.07 5.91
C GLU A 38 4.82 5.79 5.29
N SER A 39 3.61 5.86 4.78
CA SER A 39 2.97 4.72 4.14
C SER A 39 2.14 5.16 2.93
N TYR A 40 1.94 4.22 2.01
CA TYR A 40 1.15 4.40 0.80
C TYR A 40 0.14 3.28 0.72
N CYS A 41 -1.09 3.59 0.32
CA CYS A 41 -2.12 2.59 0.07
C CYS A 41 -2.80 2.84 -1.27
N ASP A 42 -3.19 1.76 -1.94
CA ASP A 42 -3.90 1.77 -3.20
C ASP A 42 -4.86 0.58 -3.29
N ALA A 43 -5.91 0.71 -4.09
CA ALA A 43 -6.84 -0.36 -4.41
C ALA A 43 -7.22 -0.37 -5.88
N ASP A 44 -6.91 -1.46 -6.58
CA ASP A 44 -7.33 -1.67 -7.97
C ASP A 44 -8.75 -2.24 -7.99
N TRP A 45 -9.75 -1.32 -8.05
CA TRP A 45 -11.16 -1.64 -7.94
C TRP A 45 -11.67 -2.41 -9.17
N ALA A 46 -12.39 -3.53 -8.89
CA ALA A 46 -13.06 -4.35 -9.90
C ALA A 46 -12.14 -4.84 -11.06
N SER A 47 -10.83 -4.92 -10.83
CA SER A 47 -9.84 -5.35 -11.82
C SER A 47 -10.01 -6.81 -12.28
N CYS A 48 -10.55 -7.66 -11.42
CA CYS A 48 -10.86 -9.04 -11.78
C CYS A 48 -12.20 -9.10 -12.53
N LEU A 49 -12.14 -9.41 -13.84
CA LEU A 49 -13.34 -9.50 -14.69
C LEU A 49 -14.27 -10.65 -14.29
N ASP A 50 -13.73 -11.72 -13.71
CA ASP A 50 -14.49 -12.92 -13.36
C ASP A 50 -15.36 -12.73 -12.11
N ASP A 51 -14.84 -12.08 -11.07
CA ASP A 51 -15.51 -11.98 -9.77
C ASP A 51 -15.64 -10.55 -9.23
N ARG A 52 -15.15 -9.55 -9.99
CA ARG A 52 -15.20 -8.11 -9.65
C ARG A 52 -14.59 -7.75 -8.28
N ARG A 53 -13.79 -8.65 -7.71
CA ARG A 53 -13.05 -8.38 -6.49
C ARG A 53 -11.89 -7.46 -6.79
N TYR A 54 -11.53 -6.64 -5.80
CA TYR A 54 -10.42 -5.71 -5.89
C TYR A 54 -9.15 -6.27 -5.24
N THR A 55 -8.02 -5.73 -5.66
CA THR A 55 -6.74 -5.98 -5.02
C THR A 55 -6.36 -4.73 -4.22
N SER A 56 -6.11 -4.88 -2.93
CA SER A 56 -5.53 -3.81 -2.11
C SER A 56 -4.04 -4.04 -1.90
N GLY A 57 -3.31 -2.94 -1.85
CA GLY A 57 -1.88 -2.94 -1.60
C GLY A 57 -1.47 -1.80 -0.69
N TYR A 58 -0.43 -2.03 0.10
CA TYR A 58 0.21 -0.98 0.87
C TYR A 58 1.70 -1.23 1.02
N CYS A 59 2.44 -0.16 1.28
CA CYS A 59 3.83 -0.21 1.70
C CYS A 59 4.08 0.80 2.83
N VAL A 60 4.93 0.43 3.77
CA VAL A 60 5.29 1.22 4.95
C VAL A 60 6.80 1.42 4.98
N PHE A 61 7.20 2.67 5.18
CA PHE A 61 8.60 3.09 5.27
C PHE A 61 8.90 3.62 6.67
N VAL A 62 10.07 3.29 7.18
CA VAL A 62 10.66 3.88 8.39
C VAL A 62 11.98 4.52 8.01
N GLY A 63 12.11 5.81 8.24
CA GLY A 63 13.31 6.53 7.85
C GLY A 63 13.62 6.44 6.35
N GLY A 64 12.59 6.41 5.50
CA GLY A 64 12.73 6.27 4.05
C GLY A 64 13.07 4.85 3.55
N ASN A 65 13.17 3.85 4.44
CA ASN A 65 13.43 2.45 4.09
C ASN A 65 12.13 1.65 4.12
N LEU A 66 11.87 0.86 3.09
CA LEU A 66 10.70 -0.01 3.02
C LEU A 66 10.83 -1.16 4.05
N VAL A 67 9.94 -1.19 5.04
CA VAL A 67 9.98 -2.18 6.13
C VAL A 67 8.82 -3.16 6.11
N SER A 68 7.68 -2.78 5.51
CA SER A 68 6.53 -3.66 5.35
C SER A 68 5.78 -3.36 4.05
N TRP A 69 5.22 -4.39 3.44
CA TRP A 69 4.36 -4.26 2.25
C TRP A 69 3.40 -5.43 2.14
N ARG A 70 2.30 -5.20 1.47
CA ARG A 70 1.31 -6.24 1.20
C ARG A 70 0.60 -6.00 -0.13
N SER A 71 0.33 -7.09 -0.83
CA SER A 71 -0.60 -7.15 -1.95
C SER A 71 -1.59 -8.28 -1.68
N LYS A 72 -2.89 -7.99 -1.72
CA LYS A 72 -3.91 -9.00 -1.44
C LYS A 72 -5.17 -8.77 -2.25
N LYS A 73 -5.57 -9.79 -3.02
CA LYS A 73 -6.92 -9.86 -3.60
C LYS A 73 -7.91 -10.08 -2.47
N GLN A 74 -8.90 -9.19 -2.36
CA GLN A 74 -9.89 -9.22 -1.29
C GLN A 74 -10.96 -10.29 -1.55
N SER A 75 -11.56 -10.79 -0.47
CA SER A 75 -12.63 -11.79 -0.54
C SER A 75 -14.00 -11.19 -0.84
N VAL A 76 -14.13 -9.87 -0.77
CA VAL A 76 -15.36 -9.11 -0.94
C VAL A 76 -15.26 -8.17 -2.14
N VAL A 77 -16.42 -7.75 -2.66
CA VAL A 77 -16.53 -6.72 -3.69
C VAL A 77 -16.83 -5.39 -3.02
N SER A 78 -16.16 -4.32 -3.44
CA SER A 78 -16.48 -2.95 -3.04
C SER A 78 -17.48 -2.33 -4.02
N ARG A 79 -18.37 -1.49 -3.53
CA ARG A 79 -19.42 -0.83 -4.34
C ARG A 79 -18.89 0.34 -5.16
N SER A 80 -17.75 0.90 -4.76
CA SER A 80 -17.09 2.02 -5.45
C SER A 80 -15.58 1.97 -5.28
N THR A 81 -14.86 2.71 -6.11
CA THR A 81 -13.41 2.91 -5.97
C THR A 81 -13.07 3.54 -4.62
N ALA A 82 -13.83 4.58 -4.20
CA ALA A 82 -13.59 5.24 -2.92
C ALA A 82 -13.73 4.29 -1.73
N GLU A 83 -14.68 3.35 -1.75
CA GLU A 83 -14.83 2.32 -0.73
C GLU A 83 -13.64 1.34 -0.72
N ALA A 84 -13.17 0.91 -1.89
CA ALA A 84 -12.01 0.03 -2.00
C ALA A 84 -10.74 0.70 -1.45
N GLU A 85 -10.51 1.94 -1.83
CA GLU A 85 -9.40 2.77 -1.34
C GLU A 85 -9.49 3.01 0.17
N TYR A 86 -10.69 3.27 0.67
CA TYR A 86 -10.91 3.47 2.09
C TYR A 86 -10.58 2.21 2.90
N LYS A 87 -10.94 1.04 2.41
CA LYS A 87 -10.58 -0.25 3.01
C LYS A 87 -9.07 -0.52 2.94
N ALA A 88 -8.40 -0.15 1.83
CA ALA A 88 -6.94 -0.23 1.74
C ALA A 88 -6.28 0.71 2.77
N MET A 89 -6.85 1.90 2.98
CA MET A 89 -6.41 2.84 4.02
C MET A 89 -6.55 2.25 5.43
N SER A 90 -7.67 1.60 5.76
CA SER A 90 -7.86 0.92 7.06
C SER A 90 -6.80 -0.16 7.30
N LEU A 91 -6.45 -0.93 6.26
CA LEU A 91 -5.42 -1.96 6.35
C LEU A 91 -4.03 -1.37 6.62
N VAL A 92 -3.64 -0.31 5.92
CA VAL A 92 -2.33 0.31 6.14
C VAL A 92 -2.26 1.01 7.48
N VAL A 93 -3.34 1.64 7.95
CA VAL A 93 -3.39 2.25 9.30
C VAL A 93 -3.15 1.19 10.37
N SER A 94 -3.75 0.01 10.24
CA SER A 94 -3.50 -1.11 11.17
C SER A 94 -2.02 -1.51 11.20
N GLU A 95 -1.37 -1.60 10.04
CA GLU A 95 0.06 -1.91 9.93
C GLU A 95 0.94 -0.81 10.51
N VAL A 96 0.63 0.44 10.23
CA VAL A 96 1.34 1.61 10.77
C VAL A 96 1.27 1.64 12.30
N LEU A 97 0.13 1.29 12.89
CA LEU A 97 0.00 1.17 14.35
C LEU A 97 0.86 0.04 14.91
N TRP A 98 0.97 -1.08 14.20
CA TRP A 98 1.87 -2.15 14.61
C TRP A 98 3.33 -1.69 14.57
N VAL A 99 3.76 -1.04 13.47
CA VAL A 99 5.10 -0.44 13.36
C VAL A 99 5.35 0.57 14.49
N ARG A 100 4.35 1.42 14.80
CA ARG A 100 4.43 2.38 15.91
C ARG A 100 4.70 1.68 17.24
N ASN A 101 3.99 0.61 17.54
CA ASN A 101 4.17 -0.15 18.78
C ASN A 101 5.59 -0.73 18.86
N LEU A 102 6.08 -1.31 17.75
CA LEU A 102 7.46 -1.82 17.67
C LEU A 102 8.50 -0.72 17.93
N LEU A 103 8.35 0.45 17.28
CA LEU A 103 9.25 1.59 17.48
C LEU A 103 9.19 2.13 18.92
N THR A 104 8.02 2.02 19.58
CA THR A 104 7.85 2.38 21.00
C THR A 104 8.61 1.42 21.89
N GLU A 105 8.47 0.12 21.68
CA GLU A 105 9.19 -0.91 22.45
C GLU A 105 10.71 -0.78 22.29
N LEU A 106 11.17 -0.39 21.11
CA LEU A 106 12.59 -0.11 20.84
C LEU A 106 13.06 1.25 21.39
N ASN A 107 12.18 2.06 21.99
CA ASN A 107 12.47 3.40 22.49
C ASN A 107 13.03 4.37 21.43
N VAL A 108 12.61 4.22 20.18
CA VAL A 108 13.06 5.05 19.04
C VAL A 108 11.91 5.81 18.38
N LEU A 109 10.68 5.65 18.87
CA LEU A 109 9.51 6.35 18.32
C LEU A 109 9.68 7.87 18.46
N ARG A 110 9.45 8.59 17.36
CA ARG A 110 9.32 10.05 17.40
C ARG A 110 7.85 10.45 17.57
N ASN A 111 7.61 11.48 18.35
CA ASN A 111 6.25 11.99 18.60
C ASN A 111 5.82 12.93 17.46
N VAL A 112 5.73 12.39 16.25
CA VAL A 112 5.22 13.06 15.05
C VAL A 112 4.15 12.18 14.43
N PRO A 113 3.09 12.75 13.81
CA PRO A 113 2.09 11.96 13.11
C PRO A 113 2.74 11.11 12.02
N MET A 114 2.27 9.87 11.89
CA MET A 114 2.69 8.97 10.82
C MET A 114 1.86 9.26 9.58
N ARG A 115 2.52 9.48 8.44
CA ARG A 115 1.87 9.91 7.21
C ARG A 115 1.36 8.75 6.40
N VAL A 116 0.08 8.83 5.99
CA VAL A 116 -0.57 7.89 5.09
C VAL A 116 -0.94 8.59 3.80
N TRP A 117 -0.33 8.16 2.69
CA TRP A 117 -0.55 8.70 1.36
C TRP A 117 -1.60 7.88 0.62
N CYS A 118 -2.61 8.56 0.07
CA CYS A 118 -3.66 7.98 -0.77
C CYS A 118 -3.87 8.88 -1.99
N ASP A 119 -4.12 8.32 -3.17
CA ASP A 119 -4.37 9.10 -4.38
C ASP A 119 -5.86 9.40 -4.61
N ASN A 120 -6.76 8.85 -3.80
CA ASN A 120 -8.20 9.07 -3.87
C ASN A 120 -8.66 10.15 -2.88
N LYS A 121 -8.87 11.36 -3.39
CA LYS A 121 -9.38 12.49 -2.58
C LYS A 121 -10.73 12.22 -1.94
N SER A 122 -11.60 11.42 -2.60
CA SER A 122 -12.91 11.08 -2.05
C SER A 122 -12.76 10.18 -0.82
N ALA A 123 -11.86 9.20 -0.86
CA ALA A 123 -11.55 8.35 0.30
C ALA A 123 -10.98 9.18 1.46
N ILE A 124 -10.08 10.13 1.19
CA ILE A 124 -9.54 11.06 2.19
C ILE A 124 -10.65 11.92 2.78
N ASN A 125 -11.52 12.49 1.95
CA ASN A 125 -12.64 13.31 2.43
C ASN A 125 -13.60 12.52 3.32
N ILE A 126 -13.86 11.26 2.99
CA ILE A 126 -14.67 10.36 3.82
C ILE A 126 -14.03 10.18 5.20
N ALA A 127 -12.70 10.03 5.26
CA ALA A 127 -11.99 9.84 6.52
C ALA A 127 -12.08 11.07 7.46
N TYR A 128 -12.02 12.28 6.89
CA TYR A 128 -12.14 13.51 7.69
C TYR A 128 -13.59 13.84 8.06
N ASN A 129 -14.55 13.58 7.17
CA ASN A 129 -15.95 13.93 7.31
C ASN A 129 -16.84 12.69 7.16
N PRO A 130 -16.93 11.83 8.17
CA PRO A 130 -17.82 10.68 8.13
C PRO A 130 -19.27 11.16 8.25
N VAL A 131 -19.86 11.55 7.11
CA VAL A 131 -21.30 11.76 7.04
C VAL A 131 -21.94 10.38 7.20
N GLN A 132 -22.89 10.27 8.12
CA GLN A 132 -23.70 9.05 8.33
C GLN A 132 -24.33 8.60 7.00
N HIS A 133 -23.61 7.83 6.23
CA HIS A 133 -24.17 7.07 5.12
C HIS A 133 -24.78 5.80 5.72
N ASP A 134 -26.05 5.85 5.94
CA ASP A 134 -26.98 4.93 6.61
C ASP A 134 -27.04 3.50 6.03
N ARG A 135 -25.98 2.97 5.36
CA ARG A 135 -26.13 1.76 4.54
C ARG A 135 -25.07 0.66 4.66
N THR A 136 -24.00 0.81 5.45
CA THR A 136 -23.03 -0.29 5.56
C THR A 136 -22.29 -0.34 6.91
N LYS A 137 -22.81 -1.14 7.85
CA LYS A 137 -22.18 -1.38 9.18
C LYS A 137 -20.69 -1.76 9.10
N HIS A 138 -20.24 -2.40 8.02
CA HIS A 138 -18.84 -2.80 7.86
C HIS A 138 -17.90 -1.63 7.53
N VAL A 139 -18.39 -0.62 6.83
CA VAL A 139 -17.63 0.60 6.53
C VAL A 139 -17.61 1.51 7.77
N GLU A 140 -18.64 1.44 8.60
CA GLU A 140 -18.77 2.22 9.81
C GLU A 140 -17.65 1.93 10.83
N ILE A 141 -17.28 0.66 11.01
CA ILE A 141 -16.17 0.27 11.90
C ILE A 141 -14.84 0.86 11.42
N ASP A 142 -14.55 0.75 10.13
CA ASP A 142 -13.34 1.33 9.53
C ASP A 142 -13.36 2.87 9.66
N HIS A 143 -14.54 3.51 9.57
CA HIS A 143 -14.71 4.94 9.74
C HIS A 143 -14.32 5.41 11.15
N PHE A 144 -14.87 4.78 12.17
CA PHE A 144 -14.52 5.11 13.56
C PHE A 144 -13.04 4.88 13.83
N PHE A 145 -12.51 3.79 13.32
CA PHE A 145 -11.10 3.42 13.52
C PHE A 145 -10.14 4.47 12.94
N ILE A 146 -10.29 4.83 11.66
CA ILE A 146 -9.41 5.81 11.01
C ILE A 146 -9.61 7.20 11.65
N LYS A 147 -10.87 7.61 11.88
CA LYS A 147 -11.20 8.91 12.46
C LYS A 147 -10.59 9.09 13.84
N GLU A 148 -10.67 8.08 14.70
CA GLU A 148 -10.04 8.09 16.02
C GLU A 148 -8.53 8.33 15.94
N LYS A 149 -7.83 7.72 14.96
CA LYS A 149 -6.38 7.86 14.83
C LYS A 149 -5.98 9.23 14.24
N LEU A 150 -6.83 9.80 13.39
CA LEU A 150 -6.68 11.18 12.90
C LEU A 150 -6.88 12.20 14.04
N ASP A 151 -7.97 12.08 14.80
CA ASP A 151 -8.31 13.01 15.87
C ASP A 151 -7.31 12.96 17.03
N SER A 152 -6.71 11.80 17.27
CA SER A 152 -5.63 11.64 18.26
C SER A 152 -4.25 12.09 17.75
N GLY A 153 -4.14 12.52 16.50
CA GLY A 153 -2.87 12.98 15.91
C GLY A 153 -1.83 11.86 15.73
N ILE A 154 -2.24 10.60 15.79
CA ILE A 154 -1.36 9.44 15.57
C ILE A 154 -0.99 9.33 14.09
N ILE A 155 -1.94 9.59 13.20
CA ILE A 155 -1.74 9.58 11.77
C ILE A 155 -2.17 10.91 11.14
N GLU A 156 -1.63 11.19 9.96
CA GLU A 156 -2.11 12.23 9.06
C GLU A 156 -2.34 11.65 7.66
N LEU A 157 -3.44 12.04 7.00
CA LEU A 157 -3.71 11.65 5.62
C LEU A 157 -3.25 12.74 4.68
N SER A 158 -2.55 12.33 3.62
CA SER A 158 -2.06 13.23 2.58
C SER A 158 -2.40 12.69 1.20
N HIS A 159 -2.75 13.59 0.29
CA HIS A 159 -2.99 13.21 -1.10
C HIS A 159 -1.67 13.10 -1.85
N VAL A 160 -1.52 12.03 -2.61
CA VAL A 160 -0.45 11.84 -3.59
C VAL A 160 -1.05 11.76 -4.99
N ASN A 161 -0.37 12.32 -5.99
CA ASN A 161 -0.80 12.11 -7.38
C ASN A 161 -0.45 10.68 -7.83
N SER A 162 -1.14 10.17 -8.85
CA SER A 162 -0.94 8.79 -9.34
C SER A 162 0.50 8.51 -9.77
N GLY A 163 1.23 9.48 -10.31
CA GLY A 163 2.66 9.34 -10.61
C GLY A 163 3.56 9.21 -9.38
N GLY A 164 3.06 9.60 -8.20
CA GLY A 164 3.71 9.48 -6.90
C GLY A 164 3.31 8.24 -6.11
N GLN A 165 2.23 7.54 -6.50
CA GLN A 165 1.68 6.41 -5.76
C GLN A 165 2.60 5.18 -5.84
N VAL A 166 3.29 4.91 -4.75
CA VAL A 166 4.26 3.79 -4.69
C VAL A 166 3.54 2.44 -4.60
N ALA A 167 2.34 2.41 -4.01
CA ALA A 167 1.58 1.18 -3.83
C ALA A 167 0.97 0.62 -5.13
N ASP A 168 0.96 1.37 -6.25
CA ASP A 168 0.44 0.92 -7.55
C ASP A 168 1.06 -0.40 -8.02
N CYS A 169 2.34 -0.64 -7.76
CA CYS A 169 3.00 -1.89 -8.16
C CYS A 169 2.50 -3.11 -7.39
N LEU A 170 1.79 -2.90 -6.28
CA LEU A 170 1.23 -3.96 -5.45
C LEU A 170 -0.21 -4.30 -5.83
N THR A 171 -0.84 -3.48 -6.65
CA THR A 171 -2.26 -3.59 -7.01
C THR A 171 -2.48 -3.72 -8.51
N LYS A 172 -1.67 -3.08 -9.32
CA LYS A 172 -1.84 -2.94 -10.79
C LYS A 172 -0.74 -3.66 -11.57
N SER A 173 -1.07 -4.14 -12.77
CA SER A 173 -0.06 -4.59 -13.73
C SER A 173 0.61 -3.39 -14.36
N LEU A 174 1.84 -3.08 -13.93
CA LEU A 174 2.63 -1.97 -14.46
C LEU A 174 3.43 -2.39 -15.69
N GLY A 175 3.65 -1.44 -16.60
CA GLY A 175 4.63 -1.55 -17.67
C GLY A 175 6.07 -1.56 -17.10
N VAL A 176 7.05 -1.93 -17.93
CA VAL A 176 8.45 -2.07 -17.48
C VAL A 176 9.01 -0.75 -16.94
N LYS A 177 8.68 0.37 -17.60
CA LYS A 177 9.17 1.70 -17.17
C LYS A 177 8.59 2.10 -15.81
N GLU A 178 7.27 2.00 -15.66
CA GLU A 178 6.56 2.32 -14.41
C GLU A 178 7.03 1.41 -13.27
N CYS A 179 7.19 0.12 -13.53
CA CYS A 179 7.71 -0.86 -12.57
C CYS A 179 9.11 -0.45 -12.07
N ASN A 180 10.03 -0.10 -12.98
CA ASN A 180 11.37 0.33 -12.59
C ASN A 180 11.36 1.63 -11.76
N VAL A 181 10.54 2.61 -12.15
CA VAL A 181 10.39 3.86 -11.38
C VAL A 181 9.89 3.57 -9.96
N THR A 182 8.89 2.69 -9.84
CA THR A 182 8.32 2.35 -8.53
C THR A 182 9.30 1.53 -7.69
N CYS A 183 10.00 0.56 -8.28
CA CYS A 183 11.07 -0.19 -7.59
C CYS A 183 12.16 0.75 -7.03
N ASN A 184 12.57 1.76 -7.80
CA ASN A 184 13.56 2.74 -7.33
C ASN A 184 13.01 3.56 -6.15
N LYS A 185 11.73 3.99 -6.20
CA LYS A 185 11.07 4.68 -5.07
C LYS A 185 10.96 3.81 -3.82
N MET A 186 10.86 2.49 -3.98
CA MET A 186 10.91 1.52 -2.88
C MET A 186 12.32 1.28 -2.31
N GLY A 187 13.34 1.91 -2.87
CA GLY A 187 14.72 1.72 -2.45
C GLY A 187 15.36 0.44 -3.02
N MET A 188 14.78 -0.14 -4.08
CA MET A 188 15.41 -1.26 -4.77
C MET A 188 16.55 -0.76 -5.65
N ILE A 189 17.72 -1.34 -5.48
CA ILE A 189 18.91 -1.09 -6.30
C ILE A 189 19.42 -2.40 -6.88
N ASP A 190 20.14 -2.32 -8.00
CA ASP A 190 20.89 -3.45 -8.54
C ASP A 190 22.31 -3.39 -7.99
N ILE A 191 22.70 -4.38 -7.19
CA ILE A 191 24.04 -4.45 -6.57
C ILE A 191 25.17 -4.68 -7.59
N TYR A 192 24.86 -5.20 -8.79
CA TYR A 192 25.83 -5.40 -9.85
C TYR A 192 25.97 -4.15 -10.75
N HIS A 193 24.96 -3.30 -10.76
CA HIS A 193 24.93 -2.03 -11.51
C HIS A 193 24.42 -0.92 -10.61
N PRO A 194 25.18 -0.54 -9.55
CA PRO A 194 24.77 0.58 -8.70
C PRO A 194 24.78 1.87 -9.52
N SER A 195 23.61 2.53 -9.62
CA SER A 195 23.43 3.83 -10.28
C SER A 195 23.91 4.97 -9.41
#